data_4a25a68959e1cfd9af22e73a8c521d51
#
_entry.id   4a25a68959e1cfd9af22e73a8c521d51
#
_cell.length_a   1.000
_cell.length_b   1.000
_cell.length_c   1.000
_cell.angle_alpha   90.00
_cell.angle_beta   90.00
_cell.angle_gamma   90.00
#
_symmetry.space_group_name_H-M   'P 1'
#
loop_
_entity.id
_entity.type
_entity.pdbx_description
1 polymer ?
#
loop_
_entity_poly.entity_id
_entity_poly.type
_entity_poly.pdbx_seq_one_letter_code
_entity_poly.pdbx_strand_id
1 'polypeptide(L)'
;MISRLKGTDDILPPESERWRRLLRAFDDLSERYGYDLALMPAIEATELFSRGVGETTEVVEKQMYTFQDRGGRSVTLRPEFTAGIVRSYIESGAQGIIKLAAAGPQFRYEQPQKGRRRQFFQLDLEYLGESAPGADVEVIEFSYRLLEMVGVGGIGLRLNSIGDAADRVTYRGLLQDYLRRRESEMSEDARRRIDSNPLRVLDSKADADVLHDAPVPSDHLAPEAAAHFDEVRSALDALEVPYEIDPRLVRGLDYYNRTVFEFYSSSFEAAQSSLGGGGRYDPLAELVGSRHPVPAVGVAMGCDRIVEAMAATRERRLDLYVVVADRDHTPDAMQWVARLRRRGLKVDWDASASRSVKSQFKAANRSQAAVAAMVGAEWSEGLVSLKVLETGEEHRVSVEEVEEWMKQR
;
A
#
# COMPACT_ATOMS: atom_id res chain seq x y z
N MET A 1 6.39 14.90 -30.02
CA MET A 1 5.42 14.42 -28.97
C MET A 1 6.11 14.54 -27.62
N ILE A 2 5.46 15.11 -26.61
CA ILE A 2 6.00 15.17 -25.25
C ILE A 2 5.76 13.81 -24.61
N SER A 3 6.82 13.19 -24.11
CA SER A 3 6.76 11.88 -23.42
C SER A 3 6.74 12.08 -21.91
N ARG A 4 6.21 11.10 -21.18
CA ARG A 4 6.29 11.05 -19.71
C ARG A 4 7.73 10.98 -19.22
N LEU A 5 7.97 11.43 -17.99
CA LEU A 5 9.29 11.34 -17.37
C LEU A 5 9.67 9.88 -17.07
N LYS A 6 10.95 9.56 -17.17
CA LYS A 6 11.47 8.24 -16.82
C LYS A 6 11.21 7.94 -15.33
N GLY A 7 10.62 6.80 -15.05
CA GLY A 7 10.27 6.37 -13.69
C GLY A 7 8.93 6.90 -13.17
N THR A 8 8.09 7.44 -14.06
CA THR A 8 6.69 7.75 -13.78
C THR A 8 5.80 6.99 -14.76
N ASP A 9 4.64 6.55 -14.31
CA ASP A 9 3.70 5.81 -15.16
C ASP A 9 2.27 6.35 -15.04
N ASP A 10 1.54 6.25 -16.18
CA ASP A 10 0.10 6.48 -16.24
C ASP A 10 -0.60 5.14 -16.00
N ILE A 11 -1.46 5.09 -14.99
CA ILE A 11 -2.21 3.88 -14.65
C ILE A 11 -3.60 3.99 -15.30
N LEU A 12 -3.77 3.29 -16.40
CA LEU A 12 -4.99 3.32 -17.23
C LEU A 12 -5.65 1.93 -17.30
N PRO A 13 -6.93 1.82 -17.74
CA PRO A 13 -7.54 0.51 -17.94
C PRO A 13 -6.76 -0.36 -18.95
N PRO A 14 -6.63 -1.67 -18.69
CA PRO A 14 -7.32 -2.45 -17.66
C PRO A 14 -6.64 -2.43 -16.27
N GLU A 15 -5.40 -1.99 -16.15
CA GLU A 15 -4.61 -2.05 -14.91
C GLU A 15 -5.26 -1.23 -13.78
N SER A 16 -5.83 -0.07 -14.09
CA SER A 16 -6.49 0.80 -13.10
C SER A 16 -7.66 0.13 -12.34
N GLU A 17 -8.24 -0.95 -12.86
CA GLU A 17 -9.29 -1.69 -12.14
C GLU A 17 -8.71 -2.47 -10.95
N ARG A 18 -7.51 -3.03 -11.09
CA ARG A 18 -6.80 -3.70 -9.99
C ARG A 18 -6.44 -2.70 -8.89
N TRP A 19 -5.99 -1.50 -9.28
CA TRP A 19 -5.72 -0.39 -8.37
C TRP A 19 -6.98 0.04 -7.61
N ARG A 20 -8.11 0.19 -8.31
CA ARG A 20 -9.40 0.53 -7.69
C ARG A 20 -9.80 -0.50 -6.64
N ARG A 21 -9.60 -1.81 -6.93
CA ARG A 21 -9.89 -2.88 -5.98
C ARG A 21 -9.02 -2.78 -4.73
N LEU A 22 -7.71 -2.55 -4.90
CA LEU A 22 -6.79 -2.39 -3.78
C LEU A 22 -7.18 -1.19 -2.91
N LEU A 23 -7.38 -0.02 -3.53
CA LEU A 23 -7.70 1.20 -2.80
C LEU A 23 -9.04 1.11 -2.04
N ARG A 24 -10.06 0.48 -2.63
CA ARG A 24 -11.34 0.24 -1.94
C ARG A 24 -11.18 -0.74 -0.79
N ALA A 25 -10.46 -1.82 -0.99
CA ALA A 25 -10.21 -2.80 0.06
C ALA A 25 -9.49 -2.17 1.25
N PHE A 26 -8.52 -1.31 0.98
CA PHE A 26 -7.80 -0.57 2.02
C PHE A 26 -8.71 0.40 2.77
N ASP A 27 -9.52 1.18 2.07
CA ASP A 27 -10.47 2.14 2.65
C ASP A 27 -11.51 1.43 3.52
N ASP A 28 -12.18 0.42 2.96
CA ASP A 28 -13.18 -0.40 3.67
C ASP A 28 -12.60 -1.09 4.93
N LEU A 29 -11.35 -1.58 4.84
CA LEU A 29 -10.71 -2.24 5.97
C LEU A 29 -10.27 -1.23 7.03
N SER A 30 -9.75 -0.06 6.62
CA SER A 30 -9.36 1.02 7.52
C SER A 30 -10.54 1.49 8.39
N GLU A 31 -11.72 1.67 7.80
CA GLU A 31 -12.94 2.01 8.55
C GLU A 31 -13.30 0.94 9.59
N ARG A 32 -13.19 -0.37 9.23
CA ARG A 32 -13.49 -1.47 10.15
C ARG A 32 -12.56 -1.53 11.36
N TYR A 33 -11.29 -1.12 11.17
CA TYR A 33 -10.30 -1.09 12.26
C TYR A 33 -10.29 0.25 13.00
N GLY A 34 -11.13 1.22 12.60
CA GLY A 34 -11.25 2.52 13.24
C GLY A 34 -10.08 3.45 12.93
N TYR A 35 -9.50 3.35 11.73
CA TYR A 35 -8.51 4.30 11.23
C TYR A 35 -9.19 5.43 10.48
N ASP A 36 -8.85 6.66 10.84
CA ASP A 36 -9.30 7.85 10.15
C ASP A 36 -8.44 8.16 8.92
N LEU A 37 -9.07 8.66 7.87
CA LEU A 37 -8.37 9.05 6.64
C LEU A 37 -7.45 10.25 6.89
N ALA A 38 -6.18 10.13 6.52
CA ALA A 38 -5.20 11.21 6.52
C ALA A 38 -4.83 11.66 5.10
N LEU A 39 -5.07 12.92 4.77
CA LEU A 39 -4.67 13.54 3.51
C LEU A 39 -3.48 14.46 3.74
N MET A 40 -2.29 13.99 3.43
CA MET A 40 -1.04 14.67 3.72
C MET A 40 -0.54 15.51 2.55
N PRO A 41 0.11 16.68 2.80
CA PRO A 41 0.78 17.46 1.76
C PRO A 41 1.80 16.63 0.98
N ALA A 42 1.89 16.87 -0.34
CA ALA A 42 2.93 16.24 -1.16
C ALA A 42 4.28 16.95 -1.05
N ILE A 43 4.30 18.18 -0.56
CA ILE A 43 5.49 19.03 -0.38
C ILE A 43 5.63 19.33 1.09
N GLU A 44 6.81 19.07 1.65
CA GLU A 44 7.15 19.30 3.04
C GLU A 44 8.49 20.04 3.15
N ALA A 45 8.80 20.59 4.33
CA ALA A 45 10.13 21.11 4.60
C ALA A 45 11.17 19.98 4.53
N THR A 46 12.29 20.21 3.84
CA THR A 46 13.36 19.20 3.70
C THR A 46 13.86 18.71 5.06
N GLU A 47 13.90 19.63 6.05
CA GLU A 47 14.35 19.33 7.40
C GLU A 47 13.52 18.24 8.10
N LEU A 48 12.22 18.13 7.78
CA LEU A 48 11.36 17.07 8.32
C LEU A 48 11.92 15.69 8.04
N PHE A 49 12.36 15.45 6.81
CA PHE A 49 12.87 14.14 6.41
C PHE A 49 14.34 13.96 6.81
N SER A 50 15.17 14.98 6.74
CA SER A 50 16.58 14.85 7.18
C SER A 50 16.69 14.51 8.65
N ARG A 51 15.86 15.10 9.51
CA ARG A 51 15.79 14.77 10.94
C ARG A 51 15.05 13.47 11.24
N GLY A 52 13.88 13.29 10.63
CA GLY A 52 12.99 12.17 10.94
C GLY A 52 13.48 10.85 10.36
N VAL A 53 13.89 10.83 9.10
CA VAL A 53 14.29 9.61 8.38
C VAL A 53 15.74 9.21 8.68
N GLY A 54 16.59 10.19 8.99
CA GLY A 54 18.02 10.03 9.26
C GLY A 54 18.90 10.51 8.09
N GLU A 55 19.84 11.40 8.39
CA GLU A 55 20.72 12.05 7.41
C GLU A 55 21.57 11.06 6.61
N THR A 56 21.94 9.92 7.19
CA THR A 56 22.79 8.89 6.58
C THR A 56 22.01 7.82 5.80
N THR A 57 20.69 7.97 5.69
CA THR A 57 19.87 7.03 4.92
C THR A 57 19.99 7.31 3.43
N GLU A 58 19.95 6.27 2.61
CA GLU A 58 20.01 6.40 1.16
C GLU A 58 18.87 7.29 0.60
N VAL A 59 17.73 7.27 1.25
CA VAL A 59 16.56 8.11 0.89
C VAL A 59 16.94 9.58 1.00
N VAL A 60 17.53 10.00 2.13
CA VAL A 60 17.88 11.40 2.38
C VAL A 60 19.11 11.82 1.57
N GLU A 61 20.16 10.98 1.54
CA GLU A 61 21.40 11.33 0.85
C GLU A 61 21.26 11.46 -0.67
N LYS A 62 20.42 10.60 -1.31
CA LYS A 62 20.49 10.41 -2.77
C LYS A 62 19.13 10.45 -3.48
N GLN A 63 18.02 10.26 -2.75
CA GLN A 63 16.74 9.96 -3.43
C GLN A 63 15.68 11.05 -3.26
N MET A 64 15.87 12.06 -2.43
CA MET A 64 14.90 13.14 -2.28
C MET A 64 14.85 14.07 -3.50
N TYR A 65 13.64 14.48 -3.89
CA TYR A 65 13.41 15.58 -4.83
C TYR A 65 13.33 16.89 -4.05
N THR A 66 14.48 17.53 -3.87
CA THR A 66 14.60 18.77 -3.08
C THR A 66 14.79 19.98 -3.99
N PHE A 67 14.10 21.08 -3.68
CA PHE A 67 14.19 22.35 -4.40
C PHE A 67 13.91 23.52 -3.47
N GLN A 68 14.20 24.73 -3.91
CA GLN A 68 13.82 25.95 -3.19
C GLN A 68 12.48 26.49 -3.69
N ASP A 69 11.59 26.85 -2.78
CA ASP A 69 10.38 27.58 -3.13
C ASP A 69 10.71 29.06 -3.45
N ARG A 70 9.70 29.82 -3.89
CA ARG A 70 9.89 31.25 -4.20
C ARG A 70 10.30 32.09 -3.00
N GLY A 71 10.09 31.63 -1.79
CA GLY A 71 10.51 32.25 -0.53
C GLY A 71 11.90 31.85 -0.07
N GLY A 72 12.62 31.05 -0.85
CA GLY A 72 13.97 30.56 -0.53
C GLY A 72 14.01 29.41 0.50
N ARG A 73 12.86 28.81 0.85
CA ARG A 73 12.80 27.68 1.77
C ARG A 73 13.14 26.40 1.04
N SER A 74 13.96 25.52 1.67
CA SER A 74 14.21 24.19 1.16
C SER A 74 13.01 23.30 1.39
N VAL A 75 12.43 22.79 0.31
CA VAL A 75 11.26 21.92 0.29
C VAL A 75 11.54 20.64 -0.49
N THR A 76 10.82 19.58 -0.16
CA THR A 76 11.02 18.24 -0.73
C THR A 76 9.67 17.64 -1.08
N LEU A 77 9.58 16.96 -2.22
CA LEU A 77 8.49 16.03 -2.48
C LEU A 77 8.62 14.86 -1.51
N ARG A 78 7.56 14.57 -0.76
CA ARG A 78 7.59 13.53 0.30
C ARG A 78 8.07 12.17 -0.21
N PRO A 79 9.10 11.58 0.40
CA PRO A 79 9.57 10.24 0.06
C PRO A 79 8.81 9.11 0.79
N GLU A 80 8.01 9.46 1.81
CA GLU A 80 7.20 8.59 2.67
C GLU A 80 6.15 9.41 3.43
N PHE A 81 5.20 8.76 4.13
CA PHE A 81 4.13 9.46 4.86
C PHE A 81 4.43 9.67 6.34
N THR A 82 5.11 8.74 6.99
CA THR A 82 5.22 8.61 8.46
C THR A 82 5.70 9.89 9.12
N ALA A 83 6.81 10.49 8.65
CA ALA A 83 7.33 11.73 9.23
C ALA A 83 6.33 12.90 9.10
N GLY A 84 5.62 13.00 7.98
CA GLY A 84 4.57 14.00 7.76
C GLY A 84 3.38 13.80 8.71
N ILE A 85 2.96 12.56 8.94
CA ILE A 85 1.88 12.21 9.85
C ILE A 85 2.27 12.55 11.29
N VAL A 86 3.49 12.18 11.72
CA VAL A 86 3.99 12.49 13.07
C VAL A 86 4.10 14.01 13.27
N ARG A 87 4.59 14.77 12.28
CA ARG A 87 4.58 16.24 12.33
C ARG A 87 3.16 16.79 12.52
N SER A 88 2.19 16.27 11.76
CA SER A 88 0.80 16.71 11.86
C SER A 88 0.19 16.40 13.23
N TYR A 89 0.50 15.23 13.80
CA TYR A 89 0.11 14.87 15.15
C TYR A 89 0.63 15.88 16.18
N ILE A 90 1.91 16.25 16.09
CA ILE A 90 2.55 17.23 17.00
C ILE A 90 1.95 18.62 16.82
N GLU A 91 1.82 19.09 15.58
CA GLU A 91 1.26 20.43 15.28
C GLU A 91 -0.19 20.58 15.71
N SER A 92 -0.99 19.53 15.61
CA SER A 92 -2.40 19.56 16.04
C SER A 92 -2.56 19.67 17.57
N GLY A 93 -1.48 19.40 18.33
CA GLY A 93 -1.55 19.30 19.78
C GLY A 93 -2.34 18.09 20.26
N ALA A 94 -2.54 17.13 19.38
CA ALA A 94 -3.27 15.91 19.69
C ALA A 94 -2.62 15.15 20.86
N GLN A 95 -3.46 14.53 21.67
CA GLN A 95 -3.06 13.71 22.81
C GLN A 95 -3.82 12.39 22.79
N GLY A 96 -3.18 11.36 23.31
CA GLY A 96 -3.74 10.02 23.35
C GLY A 96 -3.62 9.25 22.04
N ILE A 97 -4.47 8.26 21.88
CA ILE A 97 -4.42 7.32 20.76
C ILE A 97 -5.05 7.96 19.51
N ILE A 98 -4.31 7.93 18.40
CA ILE A 98 -4.79 8.28 17.07
C ILE A 98 -4.38 7.20 16.09
N LYS A 99 -5.32 6.78 15.27
CA LYS A 99 -5.13 5.81 14.19
C LYS A 99 -5.38 6.47 12.85
N LEU A 100 -4.40 6.49 11.97
CA LEU A 100 -4.48 7.17 10.67
C LEU A 100 -4.16 6.22 9.53
N ALA A 101 -4.95 6.32 8.46
CA ALA A 101 -4.73 5.62 7.20
C ALA A 101 -4.49 6.62 6.08
N ALA A 102 -3.42 6.46 5.32
CA ALA A 102 -3.07 7.32 4.19
C ALA A 102 -2.82 6.49 2.93
N ALA A 103 -3.24 7.02 1.79
CA ALA A 103 -2.95 6.43 0.49
C ALA A 103 -2.55 7.53 -0.50
N GLY A 104 -1.47 7.31 -1.26
CA GLY A 104 -1.07 8.30 -2.26
C GLY A 104 0.35 8.15 -2.79
N PRO A 105 0.75 9.09 -3.67
CA PRO A 105 2.05 9.05 -4.31
C PRO A 105 3.18 9.46 -3.37
N GLN A 106 4.31 8.76 -3.51
CA GLN A 106 5.60 9.08 -2.92
C GLN A 106 6.63 9.31 -4.03
N PHE A 107 7.73 10.00 -3.70
CA PHE A 107 8.70 10.44 -4.68
C PHE A 107 10.13 10.13 -4.24
N ARG A 108 10.83 9.25 -4.99
CA ARG A 108 12.24 8.91 -4.74
C ARG A 108 13.01 8.88 -6.05
N TYR A 109 14.13 9.57 -6.10
CA TYR A 109 14.99 9.60 -7.29
C TYR A 109 15.82 8.32 -7.38
N GLU A 110 15.15 7.19 -7.51
CA GLU A 110 15.76 5.89 -7.70
C GLU A 110 16.10 5.63 -9.18
N GLN A 111 17.01 4.67 -9.41
CA GLN A 111 17.16 4.12 -10.75
C GLN A 111 15.90 3.28 -11.08
N PRO A 112 15.14 3.65 -12.13
CA PRO A 112 13.93 2.93 -12.47
C PRO A 112 14.24 1.48 -12.88
N GLN A 113 13.60 0.55 -12.22
CA GLN A 113 13.62 -0.88 -12.54
C GLN A 113 12.25 -1.47 -12.23
N LYS A 114 12.03 -2.74 -12.56
CA LYS A 114 10.77 -3.42 -12.27
C LYS A 114 10.44 -3.32 -10.77
N GLY A 115 9.26 -2.77 -10.42
CA GLY A 115 8.82 -2.56 -9.05
C GLY A 115 9.49 -1.41 -8.29
N ARG A 116 10.34 -0.58 -8.95
CA ARG A 116 10.91 0.66 -8.39
C ARG A 116 10.70 1.80 -9.37
N ARG A 117 9.94 2.78 -8.95
CA ARG A 117 9.57 3.97 -9.72
C ARG A 117 10.02 5.23 -8.98
N ARG A 118 10.14 6.33 -9.71
CA ARG A 118 10.44 7.65 -9.12
C ARG A 118 9.23 8.30 -8.49
N GLN A 119 8.05 8.05 -9.05
CA GLN A 119 6.77 8.24 -8.40
C GLN A 119 6.12 6.86 -8.26
N PHE A 120 5.83 6.48 -7.04
CA PHE A 120 5.16 5.23 -6.69
C PHE A 120 4.07 5.51 -5.65
N PHE A 121 3.18 4.58 -5.42
CA PHE A 121 2.08 4.76 -4.48
C PHE A 121 2.27 3.88 -3.26
N GLN A 122 1.94 4.43 -2.09
CA GLN A 122 1.91 3.69 -0.84
C GLN A 122 0.52 3.72 -0.21
N LEU A 123 0.24 2.67 0.56
CA LEU A 123 -0.78 2.60 1.59
C LEU A 123 -0.03 2.60 2.92
N ASP A 124 -0.39 3.48 3.80
CA ASP A 124 0.26 3.65 5.09
C ASP A 124 -0.79 3.62 6.21
N LEU A 125 -0.45 2.95 7.30
CA LEU A 125 -1.20 2.94 8.54
C LEU A 125 -0.27 3.38 9.66
N GLU A 126 -0.76 4.28 10.51
CA GLU A 126 -0.02 4.79 11.65
C GLU A 126 -0.89 4.76 12.92
N TYR A 127 -0.42 4.04 13.92
CA TYR A 127 -1.03 3.93 15.23
C TYR A 127 -0.15 4.68 16.23
N LEU A 128 -0.58 5.87 16.65
CA LEU A 128 0.17 6.77 17.53
C LEU A 128 -0.46 6.80 18.93
N GLY A 129 0.37 6.95 19.94
CA GLY A 129 -0.05 7.14 21.33
C GLY A 129 -0.20 5.86 22.15
N GLU A 130 0.11 4.67 21.59
CA GLU A 130 -0.01 3.39 22.28
C GLU A 130 1.32 2.63 22.33
N SER A 131 1.77 2.31 23.55
CA SER A 131 3.01 1.56 23.78
C SER A 131 2.82 0.05 23.91
N ALA A 132 1.59 -0.40 24.10
CA ALA A 132 1.30 -1.82 24.28
C ALA A 132 1.53 -2.64 22.99
N PRO A 133 1.99 -3.90 23.11
CA PRO A 133 2.23 -4.80 21.97
C PRO A 133 1.02 -5.00 21.06
N GLY A 134 -0.19 -4.84 21.60
CA GLY A 134 -1.43 -4.95 20.83
C GLY A 134 -1.53 -4.00 19.64
N ALA A 135 -0.90 -2.82 19.71
CA ALA A 135 -0.85 -1.89 18.59
C ALA A 135 0.01 -2.44 17.43
N ASP A 136 1.17 -3.06 17.73
CA ASP A 136 2.02 -3.72 16.75
C ASP A 136 1.26 -4.86 16.05
N VAL A 137 0.57 -5.65 16.86
CA VAL A 137 -0.23 -6.79 16.38
C VAL A 137 -1.35 -6.33 15.45
N GLU A 138 -2.08 -5.28 15.81
CA GLU A 138 -3.17 -4.75 14.99
C GLU A 138 -2.68 -4.27 13.61
N VAL A 139 -1.56 -3.53 13.57
CA VAL A 139 -0.98 -3.04 12.31
C VAL A 139 -0.51 -4.20 11.43
N ILE A 140 0.10 -5.22 12.01
CA ILE A 140 0.55 -6.41 11.31
C ILE A 140 -0.65 -7.22 10.78
N GLU A 141 -1.62 -7.48 11.63
CA GLU A 141 -2.82 -8.27 11.30
C GLU A 141 -3.65 -7.58 10.21
N PHE A 142 -3.90 -6.28 10.34
CA PHE A 142 -4.55 -5.48 9.30
C PHE A 142 -3.86 -5.67 7.94
N SER A 143 -2.53 -5.52 7.92
CA SER A 143 -1.75 -5.63 6.69
C SER A 143 -1.85 -7.00 6.05
N TYR A 144 -1.80 -8.05 6.87
CA TYR A 144 -1.97 -9.43 6.44
C TYR A 144 -3.36 -9.65 5.82
N ARG A 145 -4.44 -9.21 6.52
CA ARG A 145 -5.82 -9.33 6.04
C ARG A 145 -6.08 -8.54 4.76
N LEU A 146 -5.48 -7.35 4.63
CA LEU A 146 -5.56 -6.60 3.38
C LEU A 146 -4.99 -7.41 2.20
N LEU A 147 -3.80 -7.99 2.36
CA LEU A 147 -3.16 -8.79 1.32
C LEU A 147 -3.97 -10.05 0.96
N GLU A 148 -4.55 -10.73 1.96
CA GLU A 148 -5.48 -11.84 1.73
C GLU A 148 -6.73 -11.39 0.97
N MET A 149 -7.38 -10.30 1.42
CA MET A 149 -8.64 -9.80 0.85
C MET A 149 -8.47 -9.41 -0.63
N VAL A 150 -7.33 -8.86 -1.00
CA VAL A 150 -7.06 -8.52 -2.41
C VAL A 150 -6.50 -9.68 -3.23
N GLY A 151 -6.29 -10.85 -2.61
CA GLY A 151 -5.88 -12.08 -3.27
C GLY A 151 -4.41 -12.07 -3.70
N VAL A 152 -3.52 -11.59 -2.84
CA VAL A 152 -2.07 -11.72 -3.04
C VAL A 152 -1.68 -13.19 -2.84
N GLY A 153 -0.95 -13.76 -3.79
CA GLY A 153 -0.45 -15.13 -3.69
C GLY A 153 0.84 -15.21 -2.86
N GLY A 154 0.98 -16.27 -2.06
CA GLY A 154 2.22 -16.61 -1.36
C GLY A 154 2.69 -15.54 -0.37
N ILE A 155 1.76 -14.99 0.42
CA ILE A 155 2.06 -13.99 1.45
C ILE A 155 2.98 -14.61 2.50
N GLY A 156 4.10 -13.93 2.78
CA GLY A 156 4.98 -14.21 3.90
C GLY A 156 5.19 -12.96 4.74
N LEU A 157 5.46 -13.16 6.02
CA LEU A 157 5.75 -12.13 7.00
C LEU A 157 7.06 -12.46 7.71
N ARG A 158 8.05 -11.58 7.61
CA ARG A 158 9.26 -11.60 8.43
C ARG A 158 9.07 -10.69 9.62
N LEU A 159 9.48 -11.16 10.77
CA LEU A 159 9.35 -10.47 12.04
C LEU A 159 10.67 -10.48 12.81
N ASN A 160 11.02 -9.36 13.42
CA ASN A 160 12.19 -9.24 14.31
C ASN A 160 11.94 -8.19 15.39
N SER A 161 12.81 -8.14 16.38
CA SER A 161 12.92 -7.03 17.32
C SER A 161 14.36 -6.50 17.33
N ILE A 162 14.50 -5.19 17.19
CA ILE A 162 15.79 -4.50 17.25
C ILE A 162 16.02 -3.82 18.62
N GLY A 163 15.14 -4.06 19.59
CA GLY A 163 15.22 -3.53 20.94
C GLY A 163 15.02 -2.02 21.05
N ASP A 164 15.19 -1.52 22.26
CA ASP A 164 15.14 -0.11 22.58
C ASP A 164 16.48 0.59 22.30
N ALA A 165 16.57 1.89 22.54
CA ALA A 165 17.78 2.67 22.28
C ALA A 165 19.01 2.13 23.04
N ALA A 166 18.84 1.67 24.30
CA ALA A 166 19.92 1.08 25.10
C ALA A 166 20.39 -0.26 24.53
N ASP A 167 19.45 -1.11 24.10
CA ASP A 167 19.76 -2.40 23.47
C ASP A 167 20.54 -2.18 22.15
N ARG A 168 20.12 -1.19 21.36
CA ARG A 168 20.81 -0.84 20.11
C ARG A 168 22.23 -0.34 20.34
N VAL A 169 22.49 0.43 21.40
CA VAL A 169 23.85 0.87 21.75
C VAL A 169 24.74 -0.35 22.06
N THR A 170 24.24 -1.25 22.92
CA THR A 170 24.96 -2.48 23.27
C THR A 170 25.19 -3.36 22.05
N TYR A 171 24.15 -3.64 21.29
CA TYR A 171 24.22 -4.47 20.09
C TYR A 171 25.13 -3.84 19.01
N ARG A 172 25.06 -2.51 18.82
CA ARG A 172 25.95 -1.80 17.89
C ARG A 172 27.42 -2.05 18.20
N GLY A 173 27.82 -2.00 19.47
CA GLY A 173 29.18 -2.29 19.88
C GLY A 173 29.60 -3.72 19.56
N LEU A 174 28.75 -4.70 19.89
CA LEU A 174 29.01 -6.11 19.57
C LEU A 174 29.14 -6.36 18.06
N LEU A 175 28.23 -5.76 17.28
CA LEU A 175 28.27 -5.88 15.83
C LEU A 175 29.50 -5.20 15.23
N GLN A 176 29.89 -4.00 15.69
CA GLN A 176 31.10 -3.33 15.23
C GLN A 176 32.35 -4.17 15.51
N ASP A 177 32.47 -4.75 16.71
CA ASP A 177 33.59 -5.61 17.07
C ASP A 177 33.64 -6.88 16.20
N TYR A 178 32.49 -7.44 15.86
CA TYR A 178 32.38 -8.57 14.94
C TYR A 178 32.86 -8.17 13.53
N LEU A 179 32.31 -7.07 12.99
CA LEU A 179 32.61 -6.59 11.63
C LEU A 179 34.08 -6.21 11.48
N ARG A 180 34.67 -5.53 12.46
CA ARG A 180 36.11 -5.15 12.42
C ARG A 180 37.02 -6.37 12.37
N ARG A 181 36.69 -7.44 13.06
CA ARG A 181 37.46 -8.70 13.01
C ARG A 181 37.45 -9.35 11.62
N ARG A 182 36.44 -9.06 10.80
CA ARG A 182 36.27 -9.62 9.45
C ARG A 182 36.34 -8.57 8.34
N GLU A 183 36.85 -7.37 8.65
CA GLU A 183 36.86 -6.24 7.72
C GLU A 183 37.56 -6.55 6.38
N SER A 184 38.62 -7.36 6.42
CA SER A 184 39.37 -7.74 5.20
C SER A 184 38.56 -8.62 4.23
N GLU A 185 37.54 -9.30 4.72
CA GLU A 185 36.68 -10.21 3.96
C GLU A 185 35.44 -9.51 3.35
N MET A 186 35.22 -8.24 3.73
CA MET A 186 34.01 -7.49 3.43
C MET A 186 34.14 -6.60 2.19
N SER A 187 33.00 -6.30 1.57
CA SER A 187 32.91 -5.33 0.48
C SER A 187 33.32 -3.92 0.94
N GLU A 188 33.77 -3.09 -0.01
CA GLU A 188 34.20 -1.71 0.27
C GLU A 188 33.05 -0.87 0.86
N ASP A 189 31.80 -1.08 0.41
CA ASP A 189 30.62 -0.38 0.91
C ASP A 189 30.30 -0.79 2.36
N ALA A 190 30.38 -2.08 2.69
CA ALA A 190 30.20 -2.57 4.04
C ALA A 190 31.28 -2.01 5.00
N ARG A 191 32.55 -2.02 4.59
CA ARG A 191 33.66 -1.45 5.39
C ARG A 191 33.45 0.01 5.77
N ARG A 192 32.99 0.84 4.84
CA ARG A 192 32.70 2.26 5.09
C ARG A 192 31.58 2.47 6.12
N ARG A 193 30.69 1.48 6.26
CA ARG A 193 29.53 1.56 7.16
C ARG A 193 29.78 1.01 8.56
N ILE A 194 30.89 0.31 8.80
CA ILE A 194 31.19 -0.29 10.11
C ILE A 194 31.07 0.74 11.24
N ASP A 195 31.64 1.92 11.05
CA ASP A 195 31.64 2.95 12.10
C ASP A 195 30.40 3.86 12.06
N SER A 196 29.90 4.17 10.88
CA SER A 196 28.78 5.10 10.71
C SER A 196 27.43 4.44 10.97
N ASN A 197 27.16 3.29 10.36
CA ASN A 197 25.88 2.58 10.49
C ASN A 197 26.05 1.06 10.32
N PRO A 198 26.59 0.35 11.33
CA PRO A 198 26.87 -1.08 11.26
C PRO A 198 25.61 -1.93 11.04
N LEU A 199 24.43 -1.51 11.52
CA LEU A 199 23.17 -2.22 11.32
C LEU A 199 22.83 -2.37 9.83
N ARG A 200 23.19 -1.38 9.00
CA ARG A 200 23.00 -1.44 7.55
C ARG A 200 23.89 -2.44 6.84
N VAL A 201 24.96 -2.87 7.48
CA VAL A 201 25.82 -3.91 6.94
C VAL A 201 25.10 -5.27 6.92
N LEU A 202 24.18 -5.50 7.87
CA LEU A 202 23.39 -6.74 7.92
C LEU A 202 22.53 -6.98 6.67
N ASP A 203 22.11 -5.90 5.99
CA ASP A 203 21.35 -5.97 4.72
C ASP A 203 22.23 -6.25 3.49
N SER A 204 23.56 -6.33 3.65
CA SER A 204 24.47 -6.50 2.53
C SER A 204 24.38 -7.90 1.94
N LYS A 205 23.82 -8.01 0.74
CA LYS A 205 23.79 -9.28 0.00
C LYS A 205 25.18 -9.72 -0.46
N ALA A 206 26.07 -8.76 -0.70
CA ALA A 206 27.45 -9.04 -1.13
C ALA A 206 28.28 -9.67 -0.01
N ASP A 207 27.92 -9.41 1.25
CA ASP A 207 28.65 -9.86 2.44
C ASP A 207 27.90 -10.97 3.20
N ALA A 208 26.88 -11.58 2.61
CA ALA A 208 26.01 -12.57 3.26
C ALA A 208 26.80 -13.73 3.91
N ASP A 209 27.86 -14.20 3.26
CA ASP A 209 28.71 -15.29 3.77
C ASP A 209 29.48 -14.86 5.01
N VAL A 210 29.98 -13.62 5.03
CA VAL A 210 30.72 -13.05 6.19
C VAL A 210 29.76 -12.79 7.35
N LEU A 211 28.49 -12.47 7.07
CA LEU A 211 27.47 -12.13 8.06
C LEU A 211 26.75 -13.36 8.62
N HIS A 212 27.07 -14.55 8.15
CA HIS A 212 26.36 -15.78 8.56
C HIS A 212 26.34 -15.98 10.09
N ASP A 213 27.46 -15.71 10.77
CA ASP A 213 27.62 -15.86 12.21
C ASP A 213 27.59 -14.52 12.96
N ALA A 214 27.06 -13.46 12.33
CA ALA A 214 26.97 -12.16 12.99
C ALA A 214 26.00 -12.25 14.19
N PRO A 215 26.33 -11.56 15.32
CA PRO A 215 25.40 -11.47 16.43
C PRO A 215 24.06 -10.91 15.94
N VAL A 216 22.95 -11.39 16.50
CA VAL A 216 21.60 -10.96 16.11
C VAL A 216 20.97 -10.09 17.21
N PRO A 217 20.20 -9.04 16.85
CA PRO A 217 19.61 -8.11 17.82
C PRO A 217 18.76 -8.81 18.88
N SER A 218 17.96 -9.79 18.46
CA SER A 218 17.02 -10.49 19.35
C SER A 218 17.66 -11.22 20.52
N ASP A 219 18.95 -11.59 20.44
CA ASP A 219 19.68 -12.26 21.51
C ASP A 219 20.19 -11.31 22.59
N HIS A 220 20.06 -10.01 22.38
CA HIS A 220 20.63 -8.95 23.23
C HIS A 220 19.58 -7.93 23.69
N LEU A 221 18.30 -8.33 23.69
CA LEU A 221 17.19 -7.50 24.17
C LEU A 221 17.19 -7.41 25.70
N ALA A 222 16.92 -6.23 26.22
CA ALA A 222 16.56 -6.06 27.64
C ALA A 222 15.25 -6.81 27.94
N PRO A 223 15.01 -7.22 29.21
CA PRO A 223 13.83 -8.00 29.56
C PRO A 223 12.49 -7.40 29.12
N GLU A 224 12.36 -6.07 29.15
CA GLU A 224 11.14 -5.37 28.72
C GLU A 224 10.91 -5.46 27.21
N ALA A 225 11.96 -5.30 26.41
CA ALA A 225 11.89 -5.42 24.96
C ALA A 225 11.64 -6.88 24.54
N ALA A 226 12.25 -7.84 25.25
CA ALA A 226 12.02 -9.26 25.05
C ALA A 226 10.56 -9.65 25.36
N ALA A 227 10.03 -9.22 26.50
CA ALA A 227 8.64 -9.47 26.91
C ALA A 227 7.65 -8.87 25.90
N HIS A 228 7.89 -7.63 25.44
CA HIS A 228 7.07 -7.00 24.39
C HIS A 228 7.04 -7.86 23.11
N PHE A 229 8.20 -8.33 22.67
CA PHE A 229 8.30 -9.13 21.45
C PHE A 229 7.62 -10.51 21.61
N ASP A 230 7.73 -11.14 22.78
CA ASP A 230 7.05 -12.39 23.08
C ASP A 230 5.52 -12.24 23.11
N GLU A 231 5.01 -11.10 23.63
CA GLU A 231 3.58 -10.78 23.58
C GLU A 231 3.09 -10.57 22.15
N VAL A 232 3.85 -9.85 21.29
CA VAL A 232 3.52 -9.69 19.86
C VAL A 232 3.43 -11.05 19.18
N ARG A 233 4.41 -11.93 19.39
CA ARG A 233 4.42 -13.27 18.78
C ARG A 233 3.23 -14.12 19.23
N SER A 234 3.00 -14.16 20.56
CA SER A 234 1.89 -14.94 21.12
C SER A 234 0.54 -14.49 20.61
N ALA A 235 0.35 -13.17 20.41
CA ALA A 235 -0.89 -12.63 19.88
C ALA A 235 -1.06 -12.92 18.38
N LEU A 236 0.01 -12.84 17.58
CA LEU A 236 -0.03 -13.23 16.17
C LEU A 236 -0.36 -14.73 15.98
N ASP A 237 0.21 -15.59 16.85
CA ASP A 237 -0.12 -17.02 16.87
C ASP A 237 -1.61 -17.24 17.18
N ALA A 238 -2.16 -16.52 18.16
CA ALA A 238 -3.57 -16.61 18.53
C ALA A 238 -4.52 -16.09 17.43
N LEU A 239 -4.07 -15.16 16.60
CA LEU A 239 -4.79 -14.61 15.44
C LEU A 239 -4.58 -15.40 14.16
N GLU A 240 -3.81 -16.50 14.21
CA GLU A 240 -3.47 -17.34 13.06
C GLU A 240 -2.81 -16.52 11.92
N VAL A 241 -1.97 -15.53 12.26
CA VAL A 241 -1.14 -14.80 11.30
C VAL A 241 0.22 -15.47 11.20
N PRO A 242 0.53 -16.14 10.08
CA PRO A 242 1.79 -16.85 9.94
C PRO A 242 2.96 -15.89 9.78
N TYR A 243 4.07 -16.16 10.45
CA TYR A 243 5.30 -15.37 10.35
C TYR A 243 6.54 -16.27 10.46
N GLU A 244 7.66 -15.74 10.01
CA GLU A 244 9.00 -16.27 10.25
C GLU A 244 9.84 -15.24 11.03
N ILE A 245 10.63 -15.71 11.98
CA ILE A 245 11.62 -14.87 12.65
C ILE A 245 12.81 -14.71 11.71
N ASP A 246 13.08 -13.47 11.30
CA ASP A 246 14.29 -13.14 10.56
C ASP A 246 15.22 -12.27 11.43
N PRO A 247 16.19 -12.87 12.09
CA PRO A 247 17.07 -12.15 13.03
C PRO A 247 17.94 -11.08 12.36
N ARG A 248 18.00 -11.05 11.03
CA ARG A 248 18.74 -10.04 10.26
C ARG A 248 17.85 -8.94 9.73
N LEU A 249 16.53 -9.08 9.91
CA LEU A 249 15.62 -8.06 9.44
C LEU A 249 15.89 -6.74 10.18
N VAL A 250 16.37 -5.76 9.44
CA VAL A 250 16.44 -4.35 9.82
C VAL A 250 15.70 -3.52 8.79
N ARG A 251 15.33 -2.30 9.13
CA ARG A 251 14.58 -1.42 8.20
C ARG A 251 15.46 -0.32 7.65
N GLY A 252 15.06 0.17 6.48
CA GLY A 252 15.79 1.18 5.72
C GLY A 252 15.81 2.59 6.33
N LEU A 253 15.19 2.83 7.49
CA LEU A 253 15.05 4.13 8.15
C LEU A 253 15.51 4.00 9.61
N ASP A 254 16.14 5.04 10.15
CA ASP A 254 16.88 4.95 11.41
C ASP A 254 16.02 5.14 12.67
N TYR A 255 14.74 5.51 12.51
CA TYR A 255 13.83 5.82 13.61
C TYR A 255 13.20 4.61 14.31
N TYR A 256 13.33 3.40 13.74
CA TYR A 256 12.69 2.21 14.30
C TYR A 256 13.29 1.78 15.65
N ASN A 257 12.44 1.24 16.51
CA ASN A 257 12.77 0.53 17.74
C ASN A 257 11.85 -0.67 17.94
N ARG A 258 12.20 -1.60 18.84
CA ARG A 258 11.43 -2.80 19.15
C ARG A 258 11.02 -3.59 17.91
N THR A 259 9.72 -3.77 17.69
CA THR A 259 9.15 -4.59 16.60
C THR A 259 9.47 -4.00 15.23
N VAL A 260 10.00 -4.83 14.33
CA VAL A 260 10.15 -4.55 12.90
C VAL A 260 9.64 -5.73 12.08
N PHE A 261 9.01 -5.44 10.95
CA PHE A 261 8.43 -6.49 10.12
C PHE A 261 8.45 -6.14 8.64
N GLU A 262 8.39 -7.18 7.79
CA GLU A 262 8.33 -7.05 6.33
C GLU A 262 7.38 -8.09 5.75
N PHE A 263 6.42 -7.62 4.95
CA PHE A 263 5.60 -8.48 4.11
C PHE A 263 6.25 -8.72 2.75
N TYR A 264 6.21 -9.94 2.29
CA TYR A 264 6.71 -10.32 0.98
C TYR A 264 5.76 -11.29 0.29
N SER A 265 5.93 -11.48 -1.03
CA SER A 265 5.24 -12.53 -1.77
C SER A 265 6.26 -13.50 -2.36
N SER A 266 6.07 -14.79 -2.11
CA SER A 266 6.88 -15.86 -2.71
C SER A 266 6.60 -16.04 -4.22
N SER A 267 5.62 -15.34 -4.77
CA SER A 267 5.35 -15.31 -6.21
C SER A 267 6.38 -14.51 -7.01
N PHE A 268 7.24 -13.74 -6.34
CA PHE A 268 8.31 -12.96 -6.95
C PHE A 268 9.69 -13.57 -6.67
N GLU A 269 10.67 -13.19 -7.51
CA GLU A 269 12.07 -13.46 -7.20
C GLU A 269 12.48 -12.76 -5.89
N ALA A 270 13.32 -13.41 -5.09
CA ALA A 270 13.69 -12.96 -3.75
C ALA A 270 14.15 -11.50 -3.66
N ALA A 271 14.82 -10.99 -4.71
CA ALA A 271 15.30 -9.60 -4.76
C ALA A 271 14.19 -8.56 -4.91
N GLN A 272 12.97 -8.97 -5.29
CA GLN A 272 11.84 -8.10 -5.59
C GLN A 272 10.56 -8.49 -4.81
N SER A 273 10.68 -9.38 -3.83
CA SER A 273 9.55 -9.99 -3.14
C SER A 273 8.84 -9.07 -2.13
N SER A 274 9.51 -8.05 -1.59
CA SER A 274 8.96 -7.16 -0.57
C SER A 274 7.74 -6.40 -1.07
N LEU A 275 6.62 -6.52 -0.37
CA LEU A 275 5.36 -5.80 -0.61
C LEU A 275 5.25 -4.53 0.22
N GLY A 276 5.94 -4.50 1.36
CA GLY A 276 5.92 -3.41 2.31
C GLY A 276 6.44 -3.85 3.66
N GLY A 277 6.49 -2.96 4.61
CA GLY A 277 6.87 -3.29 5.96
C GLY A 277 6.87 -2.08 6.87
N GLY A 278 7.06 -2.32 8.12
CA GLY A 278 6.93 -1.33 9.17
C GLY A 278 7.62 -1.71 10.45
N GLY A 279 7.14 -1.15 11.51
CA GLY A 279 7.63 -1.39 12.86
C GLY A 279 7.29 -0.26 13.81
N ARG A 280 7.74 -0.39 15.04
CA ARG A 280 7.59 0.63 16.09
C ARG A 280 8.67 1.71 15.92
N TYR A 281 8.28 2.97 16.16
CA TYR A 281 9.16 4.13 15.94
C TYR A 281 8.92 5.24 16.98
N ASP A 282 8.84 4.88 18.25
CA ASP A 282 8.58 5.81 19.36
C ASP A 282 9.46 7.07 19.38
N PRO A 283 10.76 7.02 18.99
CA PRO A 283 11.64 8.19 19.02
C PRO A 283 11.35 9.23 17.92
N LEU A 284 10.60 8.90 16.87
CA LEU A 284 10.43 9.79 15.71
C LEU A 284 9.83 11.13 16.07
N ALA A 285 8.86 11.17 17.00
CA ALA A 285 8.24 12.41 17.42
C ALA A 285 9.26 13.41 18.00
N GLU A 286 10.21 12.95 18.81
CA GLU A 286 11.27 13.81 19.35
C GLU A 286 12.22 14.28 18.26
N LEU A 287 12.58 13.42 17.31
CA LEU A 287 13.44 13.77 16.16
C LEU A 287 12.84 14.91 15.33
N VAL A 288 11.52 14.95 15.19
CA VAL A 288 10.83 15.98 14.40
C VAL A 288 10.30 17.16 15.25
N GLY A 289 10.66 17.23 16.56
CA GLY A 289 10.48 18.41 17.38
C GLY A 289 9.49 18.30 18.55
N SER A 290 8.98 17.11 18.87
CA SER A 290 8.22 16.91 20.12
C SER A 290 9.15 17.02 21.34
N ARG A 291 8.57 17.44 22.46
CA ARG A 291 9.29 17.47 23.76
C ARG A 291 9.36 16.11 24.43
N HIS A 292 8.53 15.18 24.01
CA HIS A 292 8.39 13.86 24.60
C HIS A 292 8.25 12.82 23.49
N PRO A 293 8.73 11.59 23.70
CA PRO A 293 8.48 10.49 22.77
C PRO A 293 6.97 10.24 22.66
N VAL A 294 6.54 9.80 21.49
CA VAL A 294 5.16 9.38 21.25
C VAL A 294 5.25 7.92 20.81
N PRO A 295 4.76 6.97 21.64
CA PRO A 295 4.71 5.59 21.22
C PRO A 295 3.96 5.47 19.91
N ALA A 296 4.56 4.82 18.93
CA ALA A 296 3.96 4.73 17.61
C ALA A 296 4.45 3.51 16.84
N VAL A 297 3.55 2.91 16.07
CA VAL A 297 3.84 1.81 15.17
C VAL A 297 3.09 2.02 13.86
N GLY A 298 3.71 1.68 12.75
CA GLY A 298 3.08 1.86 11.44
C GLY A 298 3.62 0.90 10.38
N VAL A 299 2.98 0.95 9.22
CA VAL A 299 3.35 0.16 8.05
C VAL A 299 3.21 1.00 6.78
N ALA A 300 4.16 0.84 5.88
CA ALA A 300 4.11 1.37 4.52
C ALA A 300 4.13 0.22 3.51
N MET A 301 3.10 0.15 2.66
CA MET A 301 2.90 -0.92 1.68
C MET A 301 2.92 -0.34 0.26
N GLY A 302 3.72 -0.94 -0.63
CA GLY A 302 3.86 -0.49 -2.02
C GLY A 302 2.72 -0.97 -2.91
N CYS A 303 1.81 -0.07 -3.33
CA CYS A 303 0.67 -0.41 -4.19
C CYS A 303 1.09 -1.10 -5.48
N ASP A 304 2.13 -0.61 -6.14
CA ASP A 304 2.61 -1.14 -7.43
C ASP A 304 2.91 -2.64 -7.35
N ARG A 305 3.58 -3.06 -6.28
CA ARG A 305 3.94 -4.47 -6.06
C ARG A 305 2.77 -5.31 -5.61
N ILE A 306 1.90 -4.76 -4.75
CA ILE A 306 0.68 -5.47 -4.35
C ILE A 306 -0.19 -5.73 -5.56
N VAL A 307 -0.44 -4.71 -6.40
CA VAL A 307 -1.22 -4.86 -7.64
C VAL A 307 -0.59 -5.90 -8.57
N GLU A 308 0.73 -5.96 -8.67
CA GLU A 308 1.41 -6.99 -9.47
C GLU A 308 1.21 -8.40 -8.87
N ALA A 309 1.21 -8.54 -7.54
CA ALA A 309 1.05 -9.80 -6.81
C ALA A 309 -0.40 -10.31 -6.73
N MET A 310 -1.39 -9.42 -6.89
CA MET A 310 -2.81 -9.78 -6.83
C MET A 310 -3.17 -10.79 -7.90
N ALA A 311 -4.00 -11.76 -7.53
CA ALA A 311 -4.57 -12.69 -8.49
C ALA A 311 -5.42 -11.95 -9.56
N ALA A 312 -5.35 -12.45 -10.79
CA ALA A 312 -6.24 -11.97 -11.84
C ALA A 312 -7.68 -12.39 -11.51
N THR A 313 -8.54 -11.42 -11.26
CA THR A 313 -9.97 -11.67 -11.08
C THR A 313 -10.73 -11.17 -12.30
N ARG A 314 -11.68 -11.98 -12.76
CA ARG A 314 -12.70 -11.52 -13.70
C ARG A 314 -13.79 -10.79 -12.92
N GLU A 315 -13.49 -9.61 -12.36
CA GLU A 315 -14.56 -8.76 -11.86
C GLU A 315 -15.33 -8.18 -13.02
N ARG A 316 -16.64 -8.37 -13.00
CA ARG A 316 -17.54 -7.73 -13.97
C ARG A 316 -17.44 -6.22 -13.77
N ARG A 317 -17.08 -5.53 -14.85
CA ARG A 317 -16.90 -4.07 -14.82
C ARG A 317 -18.23 -3.33 -14.76
N LEU A 318 -19.23 -3.88 -15.45
CA LEU A 318 -20.58 -3.33 -15.54
C LEU A 318 -21.62 -4.39 -15.18
N ASP A 319 -22.68 -3.96 -14.51
CA ASP A 319 -23.84 -4.82 -14.30
C ASP A 319 -24.65 -4.91 -15.60
N LEU A 320 -24.83 -3.78 -16.28
CA LEU A 320 -25.66 -3.69 -17.48
C LEU A 320 -25.01 -2.79 -18.55
N TYR A 321 -25.13 -3.21 -19.82
CA TYR A 321 -24.87 -2.35 -20.96
C TYR A 321 -26.17 -2.16 -21.77
N VAL A 322 -26.62 -0.91 -21.94
CA VAL A 322 -27.85 -0.62 -22.69
C VAL A 322 -27.51 -0.44 -24.17
N VAL A 323 -28.12 -1.29 -24.99
CA VAL A 323 -28.05 -1.28 -26.47
C VAL A 323 -29.31 -0.59 -27.01
N VAL A 324 -29.14 0.50 -27.74
CA VAL A 324 -30.26 1.21 -28.37
C VAL A 324 -30.38 0.71 -29.79
N ALA A 325 -31.46 -0.07 -30.06
CA ALA A 325 -31.71 -0.63 -31.37
C ALA A 325 -32.49 0.35 -32.27
N ASP A 326 -33.36 1.15 -31.66
CA ASP A 326 -34.11 2.19 -32.35
C ASP A 326 -33.72 3.58 -31.76
N ARG A 327 -33.29 4.46 -32.65
CA ARG A 327 -32.84 5.81 -32.29
C ARG A 327 -33.94 6.71 -31.73
N ASP A 328 -35.19 6.44 -32.10
CA ASP A 328 -36.31 7.21 -31.59
C ASP A 328 -36.47 7.04 -30.06
N HIS A 329 -36.02 5.92 -29.51
CA HIS A 329 -35.97 5.65 -28.07
C HIS A 329 -34.69 6.11 -27.38
N THR A 330 -33.82 6.89 -28.04
CA THR A 330 -32.59 7.41 -27.39
C THR A 330 -32.87 8.25 -26.15
N PRO A 331 -33.84 9.17 -26.10
CA PRO A 331 -34.18 9.92 -24.91
C PRO A 331 -34.67 9.03 -23.77
N ASP A 332 -35.47 8.01 -24.08
CA ASP A 332 -36.00 7.05 -23.09
C ASP A 332 -34.86 6.23 -22.48
N ALA A 333 -33.98 5.69 -23.34
CA ALA A 333 -32.79 4.95 -22.92
C ALA A 333 -31.88 5.79 -22.00
N MET A 334 -31.68 7.07 -22.32
CA MET A 334 -30.90 7.99 -21.50
C MET A 334 -31.52 8.18 -20.11
N GLN A 335 -32.83 8.41 -20.05
CA GLN A 335 -33.56 8.56 -18.77
C GLN A 335 -33.49 7.27 -17.94
N TRP A 336 -33.67 6.12 -18.59
CA TRP A 336 -33.62 4.81 -17.94
C TRP A 336 -32.21 4.51 -17.41
N VAL A 337 -31.14 4.71 -18.19
CA VAL A 337 -29.75 4.57 -17.73
C VAL A 337 -29.51 5.45 -16.50
N ALA A 338 -29.95 6.71 -16.52
CA ALA A 338 -29.81 7.61 -15.40
C ALA A 338 -30.58 7.12 -14.15
N ARG A 339 -31.77 6.54 -14.33
CA ARG A 339 -32.55 5.92 -13.25
C ARG A 339 -31.83 4.71 -12.64
N LEU A 340 -31.34 3.78 -13.47
CA LEU A 340 -30.61 2.60 -13.04
C LEU A 340 -29.32 2.95 -12.27
N ARG A 341 -28.58 3.96 -12.74
CA ARG A 341 -27.39 4.47 -12.04
C ARG A 341 -27.71 5.06 -10.67
N ARG A 342 -28.83 5.81 -10.53
CA ARG A 342 -29.29 6.32 -9.22
C ARG A 342 -29.70 5.21 -8.26
N ARG A 343 -30.03 4.02 -8.78
CA ARG A 343 -30.35 2.82 -7.99
C ARG A 343 -29.13 1.96 -7.67
N GLY A 344 -27.92 2.45 -8.01
CA GLY A 344 -26.64 1.82 -7.66
C GLY A 344 -26.09 0.84 -8.69
N LEU A 345 -26.76 0.62 -9.82
CA LEU A 345 -26.24 -0.25 -10.89
C LEU A 345 -25.13 0.42 -11.68
N LYS A 346 -24.11 -0.34 -12.04
CA LYS A 346 -23.03 0.07 -12.93
C LYS A 346 -23.50 -0.10 -14.37
N VAL A 347 -23.99 0.96 -15.00
CA VAL A 347 -24.57 0.94 -16.33
C VAL A 347 -23.81 1.81 -17.31
N ASP A 348 -23.56 1.30 -18.51
CA ASP A 348 -23.02 2.07 -19.63
C ASP A 348 -23.86 1.87 -20.90
N TRP A 349 -23.70 2.77 -21.89
CA TRP A 349 -24.41 2.74 -23.14
C TRP A 349 -23.70 3.60 -24.21
N ASP A 350 -24.07 3.47 -25.48
CA ASP A 350 -23.62 4.37 -26.53
C ASP A 350 -24.49 5.64 -26.56
N ALA A 351 -24.04 6.70 -25.89
CA ALA A 351 -24.76 7.95 -25.77
C ALA A 351 -25.07 8.63 -27.15
N SER A 352 -24.31 8.32 -28.18
CA SER A 352 -24.58 8.84 -29.52
C SER A 352 -25.68 8.08 -30.25
N ALA A 353 -26.00 6.85 -29.80
CA ALA A 353 -26.86 5.89 -30.48
C ALA A 353 -26.57 5.75 -32.00
N SER A 354 -25.35 6.13 -32.42
CA SER A 354 -24.97 6.17 -33.84
C SER A 354 -24.43 4.85 -34.34
N ARG A 355 -24.00 3.96 -33.42
CA ARG A 355 -23.42 2.66 -33.77
C ARG A 355 -24.49 1.63 -34.05
N SER A 356 -24.20 0.70 -34.96
CA SER A 356 -25.08 -0.44 -35.18
C SER A 356 -25.23 -1.28 -33.91
N VAL A 357 -26.37 -1.96 -33.76
CA VAL A 357 -26.65 -2.90 -32.66
C VAL A 357 -25.50 -3.89 -32.45
N LYS A 358 -24.97 -4.45 -33.56
CA LYS A 358 -23.80 -5.35 -33.52
C LYS A 358 -22.57 -4.69 -32.90
N SER A 359 -22.32 -3.41 -33.20
CA SER A 359 -21.20 -2.65 -32.65
C SER A 359 -21.38 -2.36 -31.15
N GLN A 360 -22.62 -2.08 -30.72
CA GLN A 360 -22.98 -1.85 -29.35
C GLN A 360 -22.81 -3.14 -28.50
N PHE A 361 -23.23 -4.31 -29.01
CA PHE A 361 -22.98 -5.60 -28.39
C PHE A 361 -21.47 -5.92 -28.25
N LYS A 362 -20.65 -5.55 -29.25
CA LYS A 362 -19.18 -5.65 -29.10
C LYS A 362 -18.65 -4.75 -27.99
N ALA A 363 -19.23 -3.56 -27.82
CA ALA A 363 -18.87 -2.66 -26.73
C ALA A 363 -19.29 -3.24 -25.36
N ALA A 364 -20.49 -3.81 -25.26
CA ALA A 364 -20.97 -4.51 -24.07
C ALA A 364 -20.02 -5.65 -23.64
N ASN A 365 -19.61 -6.49 -24.57
CA ASN A 365 -18.63 -7.57 -24.28
C ASN A 365 -17.26 -7.00 -23.86
N ARG A 366 -16.77 -5.95 -24.54
CA ARG A 366 -15.49 -5.33 -24.20
C ARG A 366 -15.50 -4.64 -22.83
N SER A 367 -16.65 -4.10 -22.43
CA SER A 367 -16.85 -3.50 -21.09
C SER A 367 -17.06 -4.53 -19.99
N GLN A 368 -17.07 -5.82 -20.32
CA GLN A 368 -17.29 -6.93 -19.38
C GLN A 368 -18.63 -6.79 -18.63
N ALA A 369 -19.67 -6.28 -19.29
CA ALA A 369 -21.00 -6.21 -18.72
C ALA A 369 -21.55 -7.61 -18.46
N ALA A 370 -22.29 -7.76 -17.35
CA ALA A 370 -22.96 -9.02 -17.03
C ALA A 370 -24.10 -9.28 -18.03
N VAL A 371 -24.84 -8.23 -18.34
CA VAL A 371 -26.06 -8.28 -19.15
C VAL A 371 -26.03 -7.16 -20.17
N ALA A 372 -26.52 -7.42 -21.38
CA ALA A 372 -26.87 -6.40 -22.35
C ALA A 372 -28.39 -6.26 -22.40
N ALA A 373 -28.90 -5.04 -22.24
CA ALA A 373 -30.32 -4.72 -22.34
C ALA A 373 -30.60 -4.00 -23.63
N MET A 374 -31.53 -4.50 -24.43
CA MET A 374 -31.85 -3.93 -25.74
C MET A 374 -33.14 -3.10 -25.67
N VAL A 375 -32.99 -1.80 -25.90
CA VAL A 375 -34.09 -0.84 -26.06
C VAL A 375 -34.46 -0.77 -27.55
N GLY A 376 -35.62 -1.29 -27.93
CA GLY A 376 -36.08 -1.38 -29.29
C GLY A 376 -37.61 -1.27 -29.35
N ALA A 377 -38.26 -1.90 -30.37
CA ALA A 377 -39.69 -1.80 -30.59
C ALA A 377 -40.57 -2.18 -29.38
N GLU A 378 -40.08 -3.11 -28.54
CA GLU A 378 -40.79 -3.60 -27.34
C GLU A 378 -40.83 -2.57 -26.22
N TRP A 379 -40.00 -1.52 -26.28
CA TRP A 379 -39.94 -0.47 -25.30
C TRP A 379 -41.26 0.27 -25.13
N SER A 380 -42.00 0.49 -26.19
CA SER A 380 -43.34 1.10 -26.14
C SER A 380 -44.39 0.24 -25.44
N GLU A 381 -44.13 -1.07 -25.29
CA GLU A 381 -44.94 -2.01 -24.53
C GLU A 381 -44.53 -2.11 -23.05
N GLY A 382 -43.51 -1.31 -22.63
CA GLY A 382 -42.91 -1.36 -21.31
C GLY A 382 -41.97 -2.56 -21.06
N LEU A 383 -41.48 -3.17 -22.13
CA LEU A 383 -40.65 -4.38 -22.08
C LEU A 383 -39.23 -4.10 -22.60
N VAL A 384 -38.26 -4.87 -22.12
CA VAL A 384 -36.87 -4.85 -22.55
C VAL A 384 -36.33 -6.27 -22.68
N SER A 385 -35.58 -6.50 -23.74
CA SER A 385 -34.88 -7.78 -23.96
C SER A 385 -33.51 -7.72 -23.27
N LEU A 386 -33.25 -8.64 -22.33
CA LEU A 386 -32.00 -8.80 -21.58
C LEU A 386 -31.26 -10.03 -22.12
N LYS A 387 -29.97 -9.85 -22.42
CA LYS A 387 -29.08 -10.93 -22.81
C LYS A 387 -27.96 -11.08 -21.80
N VAL A 388 -27.85 -12.25 -21.16
CA VAL A 388 -26.75 -12.63 -20.29
C VAL A 388 -25.53 -12.87 -21.16
N LEU A 389 -24.49 -12.07 -21.04
CA LEU A 389 -23.37 -12.10 -21.99
C LEU A 389 -22.47 -13.32 -21.83
N GLU A 390 -22.46 -13.93 -20.65
CA GLU A 390 -21.67 -15.13 -20.35
C GLU A 390 -22.30 -16.40 -20.94
N THR A 391 -23.62 -16.59 -20.75
CA THR A 391 -24.36 -17.78 -21.19
C THR A 391 -25.00 -17.63 -22.56
N GLY A 392 -25.27 -16.39 -22.97
CA GLY A 392 -26.03 -16.08 -24.15
C GLY A 392 -27.55 -16.19 -23.98
N GLU A 393 -28.04 -16.53 -22.77
CA GLU A 393 -29.48 -16.61 -22.48
C GLU A 393 -30.15 -15.25 -22.66
N GLU A 394 -31.35 -15.29 -23.24
CA GLU A 394 -32.17 -14.10 -23.47
C GLU A 394 -33.47 -14.16 -22.67
N HIS A 395 -33.79 -13.03 -22.04
CA HIS A 395 -34.99 -12.87 -21.21
C HIS A 395 -35.74 -11.62 -21.64
N ARG A 396 -37.06 -11.66 -21.55
CA ARG A 396 -37.92 -10.51 -21.78
C ARG A 396 -38.55 -10.10 -20.44
N VAL A 397 -38.29 -8.89 -20.01
CA VAL A 397 -38.65 -8.42 -18.67
C VAL A 397 -39.30 -7.04 -18.77
N SER A 398 -40.21 -6.73 -17.81
CA SER A 398 -40.70 -5.36 -17.68
C SER A 398 -39.54 -4.40 -17.32
N VAL A 399 -39.55 -3.22 -17.93
CA VAL A 399 -38.54 -2.17 -17.65
C VAL A 399 -38.47 -1.81 -16.16
N GLU A 400 -39.58 -1.96 -15.45
CA GLU A 400 -39.68 -1.69 -14.01
C GLU A 400 -39.07 -2.80 -13.14
N GLU A 401 -39.06 -4.03 -13.65
CA GLU A 401 -38.58 -5.21 -12.93
C GLU A 401 -37.10 -5.52 -13.15
N VAL A 402 -36.42 -4.81 -14.06
CA VAL A 402 -35.03 -5.08 -14.38
C VAL A 402 -34.11 -5.01 -13.14
N GLU A 403 -34.35 -4.07 -12.23
CA GLU A 403 -33.57 -3.93 -11.01
C GLU A 403 -33.67 -5.18 -10.12
N GLU A 404 -34.88 -5.67 -9.93
CA GLU A 404 -35.15 -6.86 -9.11
C GLU A 404 -34.58 -8.11 -9.79
N TRP A 405 -34.75 -8.21 -11.11
CA TRP A 405 -34.20 -9.29 -11.90
C TRP A 405 -32.64 -9.33 -11.82
N MET A 406 -31.97 -8.16 -11.82
CA MET A 406 -30.53 -8.04 -11.65
C MET A 406 -30.04 -8.44 -10.26
N LYS A 407 -30.81 -8.17 -9.20
CA LYS A 407 -30.46 -8.54 -7.80
C LYS A 407 -30.53 -10.04 -7.52
N GLN A 408 -31.32 -10.77 -8.28
CA GLN A 408 -31.49 -12.22 -8.12
C GLN A 408 -30.35 -13.03 -8.80
N ARG A 409 -29.39 -12.37 -9.43
CA ARG A 409 -28.26 -12.95 -10.16
C ARG A 409 -26.91 -12.49 -9.65
#